data_df5bc5a864170f486352319197246a34
#
_entry.id   df5bc5a864170f486352319197246a34
#
_cell.length_a   1.000
_cell.length_b   1.000
_cell.length_c   1.000
_cell.angle_alpha   90.00
_cell.angle_beta   90.00
_cell.angle_gamma   90.00
#
_symmetry.space_group_name_H-M   'P 1'
#
loop_
_entity.id
_entity.type
_entity.pdbx_description
1 polymer ?
#
loop_
_entity_poly.entity_id
_entity_poly.type
_entity_poly.pdbx_seq_one_letter_code
_entity_poly.pdbx_strand_id
1 'polypeptide(L)'
;MKKLITKIIDTPENFKFITMLAVVHMLTLVGVIYYWETFNSFWLWIMISGILLVSTIGSECYLHRYCSHDSYQLSKPLKNIIHFFSIFNLQGDSVFWKISHKQHHKYPDQEKDFHPAKDGWRTWFWLDLHKNFNLYEYGKMYE
;
A
#
# COMPACT_ATOMS: atom_id res chain seq x y z
N MET A 1 -19.29 -17.83 -3.73
CA MET A 1 -19.17 -16.76 -2.74
C MET A 1 -18.70 -17.23 -1.36
N LYS A 2 -19.36 -18.14 -0.65
CA LYS A 2 -18.91 -18.58 0.70
C LYS A 2 -17.45 -19.07 0.75
N LYS A 3 -16.98 -19.89 -0.21
CA LYS A 3 -15.58 -20.35 -0.29
C LYS A 3 -14.55 -19.25 -0.53
N LEU A 4 -14.94 -18.12 -1.13
CA LEU A 4 -14.05 -16.98 -1.35
C LEU A 4 -13.90 -16.16 -0.06
N ILE A 5 -15.02 -15.93 0.63
CA ILE A 5 -15.05 -15.15 1.87
C ILE A 5 -14.26 -15.86 2.98
N THR A 6 -14.43 -17.18 3.13
CA THR A 6 -13.68 -17.98 4.12
C THR A 6 -12.17 -17.94 3.83
N LYS A 7 -11.75 -17.91 2.56
CA LYS A 7 -10.33 -17.88 2.19
C LYS A 7 -9.66 -16.53 2.41
N ILE A 8 -10.44 -15.44 2.48
CA ILE A 8 -9.99 -14.07 2.70
C ILE A 8 -9.81 -13.77 4.21
N ILE A 9 -10.57 -14.49 5.07
CA ILE A 9 -10.62 -14.26 6.53
C ILE A 9 -9.75 -15.27 7.30
N ASP A 10 -8.99 -16.11 6.61
CA ASP A 10 -8.33 -17.29 7.21
C ASP A 10 -7.20 -16.96 8.20
N THR A 11 -6.70 -15.71 8.24
CA THR A 11 -5.73 -15.30 9.26
C THR A 11 -6.14 -13.99 9.95
N PRO A 12 -5.78 -13.82 11.25
CA PRO A 12 -6.06 -12.58 11.97
C PRO A 12 -5.48 -11.33 11.29
N GLU A 13 -4.33 -11.47 10.62
CA GLU A 13 -3.66 -10.41 9.89
C GLU A 13 -4.46 -9.99 8.66
N ASN A 14 -4.94 -10.95 7.89
CA ASN A 14 -5.81 -10.68 6.73
C ASN A 14 -7.11 -10.02 7.15
N PHE A 15 -7.71 -10.46 8.26
CA PHE A 15 -8.91 -9.83 8.80
C PHE A 15 -8.68 -8.36 9.17
N LYS A 16 -7.59 -8.06 9.87
CA LYS A 16 -7.20 -6.69 10.24
C LYS A 16 -7.00 -5.81 9.01
N PHE A 17 -6.29 -6.33 8.01
CA PHE A 17 -6.01 -5.61 6.79
C PHE A 17 -7.29 -5.30 5.99
N ILE A 18 -8.16 -6.29 5.79
CA ILE A 18 -9.45 -6.11 5.10
C ILE A 18 -10.35 -5.14 5.86
N THR A 19 -10.38 -5.25 7.20
CA THR A 19 -11.15 -4.32 8.03
C THR A 19 -10.64 -2.89 7.86
N MET A 20 -9.32 -2.69 7.89
CA MET A 20 -8.70 -1.39 7.64
C MET A 20 -9.09 -0.85 6.25
N LEU A 21 -8.99 -1.65 5.20
CA LEU A 21 -9.39 -1.25 3.85
C LEU A 21 -10.87 -0.87 3.80
N ALA A 22 -11.75 -1.68 4.38
CA ALA A 22 -13.19 -1.39 4.43
C ALA A 22 -13.48 -0.07 5.14
N VAL A 23 -12.84 0.17 6.29
CA VAL A 23 -12.98 1.42 7.04
C VAL A 23 -12.50 2.62 6.21
N VAL A 24 -11.33 2.53 5.58
CA VAL A 24 -10.79 3.59 4.72
C VAL A 24 -11.73 3.91 3.55
N HIS A 25 -12.26 2.88 2.87
CA HIS A 25 -13.21 3.10 1.77
C HIS A 25 -14.52 3.71 2.24
N MET A 26 -15.04 3.28 3.39
CA MET A 26 -16.25 3.86 3.97
C MET A 26 -16.03 5.34 4.35
N LEU A 27 -14.91 5.65 5.00
CA LEU A 27 -14.56 7.04 5.32
C LEU A 27 -14.36 7.89 4.07
N THR A 28 -13.77 7.34 3.03
CA THR A 28 -13.61 8.01 1.74
C THR A 28 -14.97 8.32 1.12
N LEU A 29 -15.89 7.35 1.12
CA LEU A 29 -17.25 7.54 0.60
C LEU A 29 -18.00 8.65 1.36
N VAL A 30 -17.95 8.61 2.68
CA VAL A 30 -18.54 9.66 3.54
C VAL A 30 -17.89 11.02 3.24
N GLY A 31 -16.56 11.05 3.10
CA GLY A 31 -15.82 12.26 2.75
C GLY A 31 -16.21 12.82 1.39
N VAL A 32 -16.40 11.97 0.37
CA VAL A 32 -16.84 12.38 -0.97
C VAL A 32 -18.26 12.95 -0.93
N ILE A 33 -19.19 12.29 -0.21
CA ILE A 33 -20.57 12.78 -0.07
C ILE A 33 -20.58 14.14 0.63
N TYR A 34 -19.87 14.25 1.77
CA TYR A 34 -19.77 15.52 2.50
C TYR A 34 -19.16 16.63 1.66
N TYR A 35 -18.09 16.31 0.90
CA TYR A 35 -17.44 17.26 0.02
C TYR A 35 -18.37 17.75 -1.10
N TRP A 36 -19.18 16.85 -1.65
CA TRP A 36 -20.15 17.19 -2.70
C TRP A 36 -21.16 18.23 -2.23
N GLU A 37 -21.64 18.08 -0.99
CA GLU A 37 -22.60 19.03 -0.36
C GLU A 37 -21.95 20.36 0.03
N THR A 38 -20.65 20.34 0.36
CA THR A 38 -19.92 21.49 0.93
C THR A 38 -18.77 21.95 0.06
N PHE A 39 -18.91 21.86 -1.27
CA PHE A 39 -17.81 22.12 -2.21
C PHE A 39 -17.07 23.43 -1.91
N ASN A 40 -15.75 23.32 -1.78
CA ASN A 40 -14.85 24.44 -1.61
C ASN A 40 -13.53 24.17 -2.33
N SER A 41 -13.15 25.02 -3.28
CA SER A 41 -11.94 24.87 -4.09
C SER A 41 -10.64 24.84 -3.27
N PHE A 42 -10.60 25.52 -2.13
CA PHE A 42 -9.43 25.49 -1.23
C PHE A 42 -9.15 24.05 -0.73
N TRP A 43 -10.19 23.35 -0.27
CA TRP A 43 -10.07 21.97 0.20
C TRP A 43 -9.74 21.01 -0.94
N LEU A 44 -10.23 21.29 -2.15
CA LEU A 44 -9.86 20.51 -3.34
C LEU A 44 -8.34 20.58 -3.60
N TRP A 45 -7.76 21.76 -3.55
CA TRP A 45 -6.33 21.94 -3.73
C TRP A 45 -5.51 21.29 -2.63
N ILE A 46 -5.96 21.35 -1.37
CA ILE A 46 -5.32 20.65 -0.26
C ILE A 46 -5.35 19.14 -0.49
N MET A 47 -6.49 18.59 -0.90
CA MET A 47 -6.64 17.18 -1.21
C MET A 47 -5.71 16.74 -2.35
N ILE A 48 -5.69 17.46 -3.47
CA ILE A 48 -4.81 17.16 -4.62
C ILE A 48 -3.34 17.22 -4.19
N SER A 49 -2.95 18.27 -3.46
CA SER A 49 -1.59 18.42 -2.95
C SER A 49 -1.20 17.27 -2.00
N GLY A 50 -2.11 16.87 -1.11
CA GLY A 50 -1.92 15.74 -0.20
C GLY A 50 -1.71 14.42 -0.96
N ILE A 51 -2.54 14.14 -1.96
CA ILE A 51 -2.41 12.95 -2.81
C ILE A 51 -1.06 12.96 -3.53
N LEU A 52 -0.66 14.08 -4.11
CA LEU A 52 0.64 14.21 -4.81
C LEU A 52 1.82 14.01 -3.85
N LEU A 53 1.78 14.60 -2.65
CA LEU A 53 2.82 14.42 -1.64
C LEU A 53 2.93 12.96 -1.19
N VAL A 54 1.81 12.34 -0.86
CA VAL A 54 1.77 10.96 -0.39
C VAL A 54 2.22 9.99 -1.49
N SER A 55 1.68 10.09 -2.70
CA SER A 55 2.02 9.19 -3.80
C SER A 55 3.44 9.41 -4.31
N THR A 56 3.87 10.66 -4.53
CA THR A 56 5.20 10.95 -5.10
C THR A 56 6.30 10.79 -4.05
N ILE A 57 6.15 11.41 -2.90
CA ILE A 57 7.21 11.42 -1.88
C ILE A 57 7.16 10.13 -1.06
N GLY A 58 5.98 9.72 -0.60
CA GLY A 58 5.82 8.55 0.25
C GLY A 58 5.97 7.24 -0.52
N SER A 59 5.23 7.06 -1.60
CA SER A 59 5.29 5.80 -2.36
C SER A 59 6.51 5.76 -3.27
N GLU A 60 6.59 6.68 -4.21
CA GLU A 60 7.60 6.60 -5.27
C GLU A 60 9.02 6.90 -4.76
N CYS A 61 9.22 7.98 -4.00
CA CYS A 61 10.55 8.30 -3.50
C CYS A 61 10.98 7.38 -2.36
N TYR A 62 10.14 7.18 -1.34
CA TYR A 62 10.57 6.42 -0.17
C TYR A 62 10.44 4.91 -0.35
N LEU A 63 9.23 4.39 -0.56
CA LEU A 63 9.02 2.94 -0.59
C LEU A 63 9.68 2.31 -1.83
N HIS A 64 9.45 2.87 -3.00
CA HIS A 64 9.92 2.33 -4.26
C HIS A 64 11.44 2.55 -4.44
N ARG A 65 11.87 3.80 -4.57
CA ARG A 65 13.27 4.10 -4.94
C ARG A 65 14.25 3.96 -3.78
N TYR A 66 13.92 4.48 -2.60
CA TYR A 66 14.84 4.42 -1.48
C TYR A 66 14.88 3.03 -0.82
N CYS A 67 13.70 2.49 -0.40
CA CYS A 67 13.67 1.23 0.34
C CYS A 67 13.88 0.01 -0.55
N SER A 68 13.29 -0.03 -1.76
CA SER A 68 13.31 -1.23 -2.60
C SER A 68 14.48 -1.26 -3.56
N HIS A 69 14.82 -0.15 -4.20
CA HIS A 69 15.86 -0.09 -5.21
C HIS A 69 17.19 0.46 -4.73
N ASP A 70 17.27 0.98 -3.49
CA ASP A 70 18.48 1.58 -2.92
C ASP A 70 19.10 2.65 -3.85
N SER A 71 18.24 3.41 -4.58
CA SER A 71 18.64 4.28 -5.69
C SER A 71 19.43 5.50 -5.27
N TYR A 72 19.36 5.90 -4.01
CA TYR A 72 20.07 7.07 -3.46
C TYR A 72 20.21 6.98 -1.94
N GLN A 73 21.09 7.82 -1.41
CA GLN A 73 21.29 7.94 0.04
C GLN A 73 20.58 9.19 0.57
N LEU A 74 20.05 9.11 1.77
CA LEU A 74 19.34 10.17 2.44
C LEU A 74 19.99 10.53 3.76
N SER A 75 20.04 11.81 4.08
CA SER A 75 20.33 12.23 5.44
C SER A 75 19.21 11.79 6.38
N LYS A 76 19.55 11.53 7.65
CA LYS A 76 18.57 11.05 8.64
C LYS A 76 17.31 11.96 8.76
N PRO A 77 17.44 13.30 8.82
CA PRO A 77 16.27 14.16 8.86
C PRO A 77 15.36 14.02 7.62
N LEU A 78 15.96 14.02 6.43
CA LEU A 78 15.21 13.90 5.17
C LEU A 78 14.52 12.52 5.06
N LYS A 79 15.22 11.45 5.46
CA LYS A 79 14.63 10.11 5.52
C LYS A 79 13.37 10.11 6.40
N ASN A 80 13.42 10.72 7.59
CA ASN A 80 12.27 10.76 8.49
C ASN A 80 11.08 11.53 7.90
N ILE A 81 11.36 12.64 7.19
CA ILE A 81 10.31 13.43 6.54
C ILE A 81 9.61 12.61 5.44
N ILE A 82 10.37 11.99 4.55
CA ILE A 82 9.75 11.23 3.46
C ILE A 82 9.10 9.94 3.94
N HIS A 83 9.65 9.31 4.99
CA HIS A 83 9.00 8.17 5.66
C HIS A 83 7.65 8.58 6.24
N PHE A 84 7.55 9.75 6.87
CA PHE A 84 6.27 10.26 7.39
C PHE A 84 5.18 10.26 6.31
N PHE A 85 5.49 10.75 5.10
CA PHE A 85 4.54 10.71 4.00
C PHE A 85 4.20 9.28 3.55
N SER A 86 5.14 8.34 3.66
CA SER A 86 4.88 6.95 3.25
C SER A 86 3.85 6.23 4.14
N ILE A 87 3.69 6.65 5.39
CA ILE A 87 2.70 6.06 6.32
C ILE A 87 1.27 6.25 5.79
N PHE A 88 0.99 7.38 5.15
CA PHE A 88 -0.34 7.66 4.61
C PHE A 88 -0.71 6.88 3.35
N ASN A 89 0.23 6.18 2.72
CA ASN A 89 -0.07 5.29 1.60
C ASN A 89 -0.88 4.07 2.01
N LEU A 90 -0.87 3.68 3.28
CA LEU A 90 -1.53 2.48 3.81
C LEU A 90 -1.14 1.18 3.08
N GLN A 91 0.08 1.14 2.55
CA GLN A 91 0.61 0.03 1.74
C GLN A 91 1.48 -0.94 2.56
N GLY A 92 1.32 -0.93 3.89
CA GLY A 92 2.17 -1.69 4.80
C GLY A 92 3.45 -0.95 5.19
N ASP A 93 4.30 -1.62 5.94
CA ASP A 93 5.60 -1.08 6.34
C ASP A 93 6.63 -1.18 5.20
N SER A 94 7.76 -0.48 5.38
CA SER A 94 8.80 -0.41 4.36
C SER A 94 9.49 -1.75 4.07
N VAL A 95 9.54 -2.66 5.04
CA VAL A 95 10.11 -4.00 4.85
C VAL A 95 9.17 -4.88 4.04
N PHE A 96 7.89 -4.87 4.40
CA PHE A 96 6.83 -5.53 3.63
C PHE A 96 6.84 -5.06 2.16
N TRP A 97 6.85 -3.74 1.95
CA TRP A 97 6.93 -3.15 0.62
C TRP A 97 8.16 -3.60 -0.14
N LYS A 98 9.35 -3.52 0.48
CA LYS A 98 10.62 -3.91 -0.15
C LYS A 98 10.60 -5.36 -0.63
N ILE A 99 10.10 -6.28 0.19
CA ILE A 99 10.04 -7.71 -0.14
C ILE A 99 9.05 -7.96 -1.28
N SER A 100 7.82 -7.45 -1.14
CA SER A 100 6.77 -7.64 -2.16
C SER A 100 7.17 -7.05 -3.51
N HIS A 101 7.78 -5.87 -3.50
CA HIS A 101 8.24 -5.19 -4.71
C HIS A 101 9.42 -5.92 -5.39
N LYS A 102 10.40 -6.39 -4.61
CA LYS A 102 11.49 -7.22 -5.14
C LYS A 102 10.97 -8.55 -5.69
N GLN A 103 9.98 -9.16 -5.05
CA GLN A 103 9.33 -10.36 -5.54
C GLN A 103 8.60 -10.11 -6.85
N HIS A 104 7.89 -8.99 -6.98
CA HIS A 104 7.27 -8.57 -8.24
C HIS A 104 8.31 -8.43 -9.36
N HIS A 105 9.40 -7.71 -9.15
CA HIS A 105 10.46 -7.59 -10.14
C HIS A 105 11.09 -8.93 -10.54
N LYS A 106 11.17 -9.87 -9.61
CA LYS A 106 11.73 -11.20 -9.88
C LYS A 106 10.78 -12.10 -10.68
N TYR A 107 9.48 -11.95 -10.50
CA TYR A 107 8.47 -12.84 -11.07
C TYR A 107 7.31 -12.07 -11.72
N PRO A 108 7.54 -11.05 -12.56
CA PRO A 108 6.48 -10.18 -13.07
C PRO A 108 5.40 -11.00 -13.78
N ASP A 109 4.14 -10.79 -13.36
CA ASP A 109 2.95 -11.44 -13.89
C ASP A 109 2.94 -12.99 -13.87
N GLN A 110 3.87 -13.62 -13.11
CA GLN A 110 3.91 -15.04 -12.90
C GLN A 110 3.09 -15.46 -11.67
N GLU A 111 2.97 -16.76 -11.42
CA GLU A 111 2.21 -17.30 -10.30
C GLU A 111 2.75 -16.86 -8.93
N LYS A 112 4.06 -16.61 -8.85
CA LYS A 112 4.74 -16.14 -7.62
C LYS A 112 4.76 -14.63 -7.46
N ASP A 113 4.22 -13.90 -8.41
CA ASP A 113 4.11 -12.45 -8.29
C ASP A 113 3.17 -12.09 -7.16
N PHE A 114 3.59 -11.14 -6.35
CA PHE A 114 2.81 -10.69 -5.20
C PHE A 114 1.59 -9.87 -5.62
N HIS A 115 1.70 -9.09 -6.70
CA HIS A 115 0.64 -8.23 -7.22
C HIS A 115 0.66 -8.17 -8.75
N PRO A 116 0.35 -9.29 -9.41
CA PRO A 116 0.43 -9.38 -10.85
C PRO A 116 -0.56 -8.42 -11.53
N ALA A 117 -0.07 -7.64 -12.49
CA ALA A 117 -0.89 -6.67 -13.22
C ALA A 117 -2.03 -7.35 -14.00
N LYS A 118 -1.80 -8.60 -14.46
CA LYS A 118 -2.81 -9.41 -15.16
C LYS A 118 -4.09 -9.65 -14.36
N ASP A 119 -4.03 -9.60 -13.03
CA ASP A 119 -5.19 -9.83 -12.17
C ASP A 119 -6.04 -8.54 -11.99
N GLY A 120 -5.61 -7.43 -12.57
CA GLY A 120 -6.37 -6.19 -12.71
C GLY A 120 -6.88 -5.63 -11.37
N TRP A 121 -8.20 -5.45 -11.25
CA TRP A 121 -8.81 -4.87 -10.07
C TRP A 121 -8.59 -5.69 -8.78
N ARG A 122 -8.34 -6.98 -8.87
CA ARG A 122 -8.03 -7.83 -7.70
C ARG A 122 -6.71 -7.41 -7.07
N THR A 123 -5.69 -7.16 -7.90
CA THR A 123 -4.41 -6.62 -7.45
C THR A 123 -4.59 -5.21 -6.86
N TRP A 124 -5.36 -4.36 -7.54
CA TRP A 124 -5.66 -3.02 -7.06
C TRP A 124 -6.26 -3.00 -5.65
N PHE A 125 -7.20 -3.90 -5.35
CA PHE A 125 -7.82 -4.02 -4.03
C PHE A 125 -7.09 -4.98 -3.10
N TRP A 126 -5.91 -5.44 -3.45
CA TRP A 126 -5.05 -6.29 -2.64
C TRP A 126 -5.73 -7.57 -2.14
N LEU A 127 -6.63 -8.14 -2.91
CA LEU A 127 -7.46 -9.27 -2.51
C LEU A 127 -6.70 -10.61 -2.43
N ASP A 128 -5.55 -10.70 -3.04
CA ASP A 128 -4.75 -11.93 -3.15
C ASP A 128 -3.38 -11.84 -2.44
N LEU A 129 -3.16 -10.82 -1.62
CA LEU A 129 -1.91 -10.57 -0.90
C LEU A 129 -1.35 -11.76 -0.13
N HIS A 130 -2.24 -12.52 0.50
CA HIS A 130 -1.87 -13.65 1.35
C HIS A 130 -1.34 -14.86 0.59
N LYS A 131 -1.57 -14.96 -0.72
CA LYS A 131 -1.24 -16.16 -1.48
C LYS A 131 0.26 -16.35 -1.71
N ASN A 132 0.97 -15.26 -1.91
CA ASN A 132 2.34 -15.30 -2.43
C ASN A 132 3.35 -14.59 -1.52
N PHE A 133 2.92 -14.06 -0.37
CA PHE A 133 3.83 -13.36 0.52
C PHE A 133 4.77 -14.31 1.25
N ASN A 134 6.05 -14.10 1.12
CA ASN A 134 7.06 -14.91 1.78
C ASN A 134 7.32 -14.42 3.21
N LEU A 135 6.54 -14.95 4.16
CA LEU A 135 6.68 -14.62 5.58
C LEU A 135 8.07 -14.95 6.16
N TYR A 136 8.74 -15.94 5.60
CA TYR A 136 10.09 -16.31 6.04
C TYR A 136 11.12 -15.23 5.66
N GLU A 137 11.08 -14.73 4.45
CA GLU A 137 11.95 -13.61 4.04
C GLU A 137 11.63 -12.33 4.81
N TYR A 138 10.35 -12.09 5.08
CA TYR A 138 9.89 -10.97 5.92
C TYR A 138 10.48 -11.07 7.33
N GLY A 139 10.38 -12.25 7.97
CA GLY A 139 10.93 -12.47 9.31
C GLY A 139 12.44 -12.23 9.36
N LYS A 140 13.21 -12.76 8.41
CA LYS A 140 14.67 -12.60 8.35
C LYS A 140 15.17 -11.14 8.26
N MET A 141 14.36 -10.23 7.78
CA MET A 141 14.75 -8.82 7.67
C MET A 141 14.60 -8.05 8.97
N TYR A 142 13.98 -8.66 10.00
CA TYR A 142 13.87 -8.10 11.36
C TYR A 142 14.85 -8.73 12.36
N GLU A 143 15.55 -9.81 11.98
CA GLU A 143 16.67 -10.40 12.74
C GLU A 143 17.97 -9.63 12.46
#